data_73aaa811cfeebfadfd8803c32beaf319
#
_entry.id   73aaa811cfeebfadfd8803c32beaf319
#
_cell.length_a   1.000
_cell.length_b   1.000
_cell.length_c   1.000
_cell.angle_alpha   90.00
_cell.angle_beta   90.00
_cell.angle_gamma   90.00
#
_symmetry.space_group_name_H-M   'P 1'
#
loop_
_entity.id
_entity.type
_entity.pdbx_description
1 polymer ?
#
loop_
_entity_poly.entity_id
_entity_poly.type
_entity_poly.pdbx_seq_one_letter_code
_entity_poly.pdbx_strand_id
1 'polypeptide(L)'
;MLFRSVDCFCLATSDSDFTNLAMRFRNDNLIVIGAGEDKTPQSFRRACDIFISIDKLLKTREQPNNNRKGKAKKTENSSQKVDRIIKIAKSIVQEGADIDGWMHFSAFMNELWRKENDFNPQLYGAQSGKPIPFFKGLTTNGKAVFVLEKRSNIDKIKINK
;
A
#
# COMPACT_ATOMS: atom_id res chain seq x y z
N MET A 1 -20.88 -21.48 3.34
CA MET A 1 -20.47 -21.63 1.93
C MET A 1 -21.12 -20.59 1.01
N LEU A 2 -21.25 -19.33 1.48
CA LEU A 2 -22.05 -18.27 0.80
C LEU A 2 -21.19 -17.16 0.14
N PHE A 3 -19.86 -17.23 0.19
CA PHE A 3 -19.00 -16.10 -0.23
C PHE A 3 -18.01 -16.46 -1.35
N ARG A 4 -18.31 -17.47 -2.17
CA ARG A 4 -17.44 -17.85 -3.30
C ARG A 4 -17.36 -16.82 -4.43
N SER A 5 -18.16 -15.75 -4.37
CA SER A 5 -18.18 -14.67 -5.38
C SER A 5 -17.64 -13.34 -4.89
N VAL A 6 -17.12 -13.27 -3.67
CA VAL A 6 -16.63 -12.01 -3.09
C VAL A 6 -15.17 -12.19 -2.69
N ASP A 7 -14.29 -11.39 -3.28
CA ASP A 7 -12.85 -11.41 -3.03
C ASP A 7 -12.40 -10.28 -2.08
N CYS A 8 -13.28 -9.30 -1.82
CA CYS A 8 -12.97 -8.12 -1.05
C CYS A 8 -14.17 -7.61 -0.26
N PHE A 9 -13.93 -7.19 0.99
CA PHE A 9 -14.91 -6.50 1.82
C PHE A 9 -14.44 -5.08 2.14
N CYS A 10 -15.38 -4.13 2.07
CA CYS A 10 -15.16 -2.77 2.54
C CYS A 10 -15.95 -2.56 3.84
N LEU A 11 -15.24 -2.25 4.94
CA LEU A 11 -15.82 -1.95 6.25
C LEU A 11 -15.72 -0.45 6.51
N ALA A 12 -16.83 0.27 6.33
CA ALA A 12 -16.92 1.70 6.59
C ALA A 12 -17.37 1.95 8.04
N THR A 13 -16.39 2.05 8.96
CA THR A 13 -16.65 2.24 10.39
C THR A 13 -15.43 2.81 11.09
N SER A 14 -15.66 3.50 12.22
CA SER A 14 -14.60 3.94 13.14
C SER A 14 -14.61 3.16 14.46
N ASP A 15 -15.42 2.10 14.54
CA ASP A 15 -15.61 1.32 15.75
C ASP A 15 -14.64 0.13 15.81
N SER A 16 -14.00 -0.03 16.97
CA SER A 16 -13.06 -1.14 17.26
C SER A 16 -13.72 -2.52 17.28
N ASP A 17 -15.02 -2.61 17.49
CA ASP A 17 -15.74 -3.88 17.59
C ASP A 17 -15.67 -4.69 16.28
N PHE A 18 -15.46 -4.01 15.16
CA PHE A 18 -15.27 -4.63 13.85
C PHE A 18 -13.86 -5.21 13.64
N THR A 19 -12.95 -5.05 14.61
CA THR A 19 -11.57 -5.59 14.50
C THR A 19 -11.58 -7.11 14.28
N ASN A 20 -12.38 -7.84 15.07
CA ASN A 20 -12.46 -9.30 14.97
C ASN A 20 -13.07 -9.76 13.64
N LEU A 21 -14.04 -9.01 13.12
CA LEU A 21 -14.65 -9.30 11.83
C LEU A 21 -13.63 -9.11 10.68
N ALA A 22 -12.88 -8.01 10.72
CA ALA A 22 -11.81 -7.75 9.75
C ALA A 22 -10.76 -8.86 9.76
N MET A 23 -10.30 -9.28 10.95
CA MET A 23 -9.35 -10.37 11.11
C MET A 23 -9.90 -11.70 10.57
N ARG A 24 -11.19 -12.00 10.78
CA ARG A 24 -11.83 -13.21 10.27
C ARG A 24 -11.85 -13.23 8.74
N PHE A 25 -12.24 -12.13 8.09
CA PHE A 25 -12.22 -12.05 6.63
C PHE A 25 -10.82 -12.26 6.06
N ARG A 26 -9.79 -11.67 6.69
CA ARG A 26 -8.40 -11.90 6.28
C ARG A 26 -7.95 -13.35 6.45
N ASN A 27 -8.36 -14.02 7.53
CA ASN A 27 -8.08 -15.45 7.74
C ASN A 27 -8.74 -16.32 6.67
N ASP A 28 -9.89 -15.88 6.14
CA ASP A 28 -10.56 -16.53 5.00
C ASP A 28 -9.95 -16.14 3.63
N ASN A 29 -8.78 -15.48 3.62
CA ASN A 29 -8.06 -14.99 2.43
C ASN A 29 -8.85 -13.95 1.62
N LEU A 30 -9.71 -13.18 2.25
CA LEU A 30 -10.43 -12.07 1.65
C LEU A 30 -9.68 -10.77 1.88
N ILE A 31 -9.71 -9.86 0.91
CA ILE A 31 -9.14 -8.52 1.06
C ILE A 31 -10.09 -7.67 1.90
N VAL A 32 -9.57 -7.02 2.93
CA VAL A 32 -10.35 -6.12 3.80
C VAL A 32 -9.90 -4.68 3.63
N ILE A 33 -10.81 -3.84 3.15
CA ILE A 33 -10.62 -2.39 3.08
C ILE A 33 -11.39 -1.75 4.23
N GLY A 34 -10.70 -1.09 5.15
CA GLY A 34 -11.31 -0.27 6.19
C GLY A 34 -11.44 1.18 5.74
N ALA A 35 -12.56 1.82 6.02
CA ALA A 35 -12.75 3.26 5.84
C ALA A 35 -13.30 3.86 7.13
N GLY A 36 -12.64 4.87 7.67
CA GLY A 36 -13.05 5.49 8.93
C GLY A 36 -12.37 6.82 9.20
N GLU A 37 -12.75 7.45 10.30
CA GLU A 37 -12.20 8.74 10.71
C GLU A 37 -10.75 8.64 11.22
N ASP A 38 -10.05 9.78 11.33
CA ASP A 38 -8.67 9.80 11.84
C ASP A 38 -8.56 9.31 13.31
N LYS A 39 -9.65 9.39 14.08
CA LYS A 39 -9.73 8.86 15.45
C LYS A 39 -9.92 7.33 15.55
N THR A 40 -10.13 6.65 14.43
CA THR A 40 -10.33 5.19 14.39
C THR A 40 -9.18 4.45 15.10
N PRO A 41 -9.49 3.52 16.04
CA PRO A 41 -8.49 2.81 16.81
C PRO A 41 -7.49 2.04 15.93
N GLN A 42 -6.24 2.02 16.37
CA GLN A 42 -5.14 1.35 15.67
C GLN A 42 -5.37 -0.17 15.52
N SER A 43 -6.09 -0.79 16.45
CA SER A 43 -6.45 -2.21 16.37
C SER A 43 -7.24 -2.52 15.09
N PHE A 44 -8.29 -1.74 14.82
CA PHE A 44 -9.10 -1.92 13.62
C PHE A 44 -8.31 -1.55 12.33
N ARG A 45 -7.54 -0.46 12.35
CA ARG A 45 -6.72 -0.08 11.21
C ARG A 45 -5.73 -1.17 10.78
N ARG A 46 -5.09 -1.84 11.76
CA ARG A 46 -4.14 -2.94 11.52
C ARG A 46 -4.82 -4.25 11.13
N ALA A 47 -6.09 -4.43 11.47
CA ALA A 47 -6.87 -5.58 11.08
C ALA A 47 -7.30 -5.53 9.61
N CYS A 48 -7.29 -4.36 8.98
CA CYS A 48 -7.57 -4.18 7.55
C CYS A 48 -6.29 -4.30 6.72
N ASP A 49 -6.41 -4.79 5.48
CA ASP A 49 -5.30 -4.80 4.52
C ASP A 49 -5.01 -3.40 4.00
N ILE A 50 -6.06 -2.61 3.83
CA ILE A 50 -6.00 -1.20 3.42
C ILE A 50 -6.90 -0.41 4.37
N PHE A 51 -6.42 0.73 4.90
CA PHE A 51 -7.24 1.65 5.67
C PHE A 51 -7.27 3.03 5.01
N ILE A 52 -8.48 3.54 4.78
CA ILE A 52 -8.74 4.84 4.15
C ILE A 52 -9.28 5.80 5.22
N SER A 53 -8.56 6.90 5.48
CA SER A 53 -9.05 7.97 6.35
C SER A 53 -10.02 8.86 5.57
N ILE A 54 -11.28 8.89 6.02
CA ILE A 54 -12.34 9.70 5.41
C ILE A 54 -12.04 11.20 5.61
N ASP A 55 -11.50 11.59 6.76
CA ASP A 55 -11.14 12.99 7.04
C ASP A 55 -10.08 13.52 6.05
N LYS A 56 -9.14 12.67 5.63
CA LYS A 56 -8.15 13.04 4.62
C LYS A 56 -8.80 13.23 3.24
N LEU A 57 -9.76 12.36 2.88
CA LEU A 57 -10.49 12.47 1.61
C LEU A 57 -11.36 13.74 1.54
N LEU A 58 -12.04 14.09 2.63
CA LEU A 58 -12.89 15.29 2.70
C LEU A 58 -12.03 16.56 2.59
N LYS A 59 -10.91 16.63 3.30
CA LYS A 59 -9.98 17.76 3.23
C LYS A 59 -9.39 17.97 1.82
N THR A 60 -9.29 16.93 1.03
CA THR A 60 -8.82 17.02 -0.37
C THR A 60 -9.89 17.59 -1.32
N ARG A 61 -11.18 17.45 -0.99
CA ARG A 61 -12.29 17.96 -1.80
C ARG A 61 -12.58 19.46 -1.57
N GLU A 62 -12.20 20.03 -0.43
CA GLU A 62 -12.54 21.41 -0.05
C GLU A 62 -11.50 22.45 -0.44
N GLN A 63 -10.48 22.12 -1.23
CA GLN A 63 -9.49 23.11 -1.67
C GLN A 63 -9.36 23.24 -3.19
N PRO A 64 -10.09 24.21 -3.78
CA PRO A 64 -9.52 24.94 -4.89
C PRO A 64 -8.61 26.03 -4.30
N ASN A 65 -7.31 25.79 -4.36
CA ASN A 65 -6.26 26.83 -4.36
C ASN A 65 -6.47 28.05 -3.46
N ASN A 66 -5.87 28.11 -2.25
CA ASN A 66 -5.07 29.27 -1.84
C ASN A 66 -4.48 29.11 -0.43
N ASN A 67 -3.17 29.37 -0.34
CA ASN A 67 -2.39 29.83 0.82
C ASN A 67 -2.55 29.09 2.16
N ARG A 68 -1.64 28.17 2.47
CA ARG A 68 -1.28 27.86 3.86
C ARG A 68 0.22 28.07 4.11
N LYS A 69 0.52 29.23 4.71
CA LYS A 69 1.66 29.40 5.61
C LYS A 69 1.39 28.55 6.86
N GLY A 70 2.19 27.52 7.10
CA GLY A 70 2.11 26.73 8.32
C GLY A 70 3.05 25.55 8.27
N LYS A 71 4.30 25.72 8.75
CA LYS A 71 5.39 24.76 8.99
C LYS A 71 5.68 23.81 7.83
N ALA A 72 6.64 24.20 7.03
CA ALA A 72 7.22 23.44 5.94
C ALA A 72 7.75 22.08 6.42
N LYS A 73 6.96 21.02 6.25
CA LYS A 73 7.54 19.74 5.87
C LYS A 73 8.04 19.99 4.45
N LYS A 74 9.36 19.99 4.27
CA LYS A 74 10.05 20.10 2.98
C LYS A 74 9.23 19.37 1.93
N THR A 75 8.75 20.10 0.92
CA THR A 75 8.06 19.53 -0.24
C THR A 75 9.11 18.68 -0.98
N GLU A 76 9.16 17.39 -0.69
CA GLU A 76 9.96 16.46 -1.47
C GLU A 76 9.42 16.47 -2.89
N ASN A 77 10.26 16.81 -3.85
CA ASN A 77 9.96 16.72 -5.28
C ASN A 77 9.52 15.29 -5.59
N SER A 78 8.60 15.11 -6.55
CA SER A 78 8.07 13.79 -6.92
C SER A 78 9.18 12.77 -7.18
N SER A 79 10.30 13.19 -7.75
CA SER A 79 11.49 12.35 -7.95
C SER A 79 12.11 11.86 -6.64
N GLN A 80 12.23 12.71 -5.61
CA GLN A 80 12.79 12.33 -4.30
C GLN A 80 11.89 11.33 -3.57
N LYS A 81 10.56 11.47 -3.73
CA LYS A 81 9.60 10.50 -3.17
C LYS A 81 9.75 9.13 -3.83
N VAL A 82 9.92 9.10 -5.16
CA VAL A 82 10.13 7.85 -5.89
C VAL A 82 11.46 7.20 -5.50
N ASP A 83 12.54 7.95 -5.36
CA ASP A 83 13.83 7.43 -4.91
C ASP A 83 13.76 6.85 -3.49
N ARG A 84 13.02 7.51 -2.61
CA ARG A 84 12.78 7.03 -1.25
C ARG A 84 12.03 5.70 -1.26
N ILE A 85 10.93 5.58 -2.01
CA ILE A 85 10.17 4.33 -2.08
C ILE A 85 10.97 3.20 -2.72
N ILE A 86 11.81 3.49 -3.71
CA ILE A 86 12.74 2.51 -4.30
C ILE A 86 13.72 1.98 -3.25
N LYS A 87 14.30 2.85 -2.42
CA LYS A 87 15.22 2.44 -1.34
C LYS A 87 14.52 1.52 -0.34
N ILE A 88 13.33 1.91 0.13
CA ILE A 88 12.55 1.11 1.07
C ILE A 88 12.17 -0.24 0.46
N ALA A 89 11.68 -0.25 -0.77
CA ALA A 89 11.30 -1.46 -1.48
C ALA A 89 12.49 -2.41 -1.69
N LYS A 90 13.67 -1.88 -2.04
CA LYS A 90 14.90 -2.68 -2.15
C LYS A 90 15.29 -3.31 -0.81
N SER A 91 15.24 -2.57 0.31
CA SER A 91 15.59 -3.14 1.62
C SER A 91 14.62 -4.27 2.00
N ILE A 92 13.32 -4.12 1.74
CA ILE A 92 12.33 -5.15 2.01
C ILE A 92 12.62 -6.44 1.22
N VAL A 93 12.90 -6.31 -0.08
CA VAL A 93 13.23 -7.49 -0.91
C VAL A 93 14.56 -8.11 -0.48
N GLN A 94 15.58 -7.32 -0.10
CA GLN A 94 16.85 -7.84 0.39
C GLN A 94 16.72 -8.61 1.72
N GLU A 95 15.84 -8.15 2.61
CA GLU A 95 15.61 -8.75 3.93
C GLU A 95 14.71 -9.99 3.87
N GLY A 96 13.75 -10.03 2.91
CA GLY A 96 12.69 -11.03 2.86
C GLY A 96 12.73 -11.99 1.65
N ALA A 97 13.72 -11.85 0.75
CA ALA A 97 13.82 -12.73 -0.42
C ALA A 97 14.37 -14.10 -0.07
N ASP A 98 13.95 -15.10 -0.85
CA ASP A 98 14.52 -16.46 -0.84
C ASP A 98 15.94 -16.50 -1.42
N ILE A 99 16.55 -17.70 -1.46
CA ILE A 99 17.92 -17.93 -1.96
C ILE A 99 18.07 -17.47 -3.42
N ASP A 100 17.00 -17.57 -4.21
CA ASP A 100 16.98 -17.13 -5.60
C ASP A 100 16.70 -15.62 -5.76
N GLY A 101 16.56 -14.93 -4.64
CA GLY A 101 16.30 -13.49 -4.58
C GLY A 101 14.86 -13.11 -4.86
N TRP A 102 13.90 -14.04 -4.80
CA TRP A 102 12.49 -13.79 -5.00
C TRP A 102 11.75 -13.67 -3.68
N MET A 103 10.79 -12.76 -3.63
CA MET A 103 9.87 -12.56 -2.52
C MET A 103 8.43 -12.66 -3.00
N HIS A 104 7.53 -13.23 -2.20
CA HIS A 104 6.10 -13.17 -2.47
C HIS A 104 5.64 -11.72 -2.48
N PHE A 105 4.92 -11.31 -3.52
CA PHE A 105 4.48 -9.93 -3.66
C PHE A 105 3.53 -9.49 -2.54
N SER A 106 2.69 -10.39 -2.04
CA SER A 106 1.83 -10.12 -0.87
C SER A 106 2.63 -9.84 0.39
N ALA A 107 3.67 -10.65 0.68
CA ALA A 107 4.55 -10.43 1.82
C ALA A 107 5.33 -9.11 1.68
N PHE A 108 5.83 -8.80 0.49
CA PHE A 108 6.46 -7.53 0.17
C PHE A 108 5.51 -6.35 0.44
N MET A 109 4.26 -6.42 -0.01
CA MET A 109 3.28 -5.34 0.20
C MET A 109 2.93 -5.15 1.67
N ASN A 110 2.82 -6.23 2.45
CA ASN A 110 2.58 -6.14 3.89
C ASN A 110 3.71 -5.39 4.61
N GLU A 111 4.98 -5.70 4.30
CA GLU A 111 6.13 -5.01 4.85
C GLU A 111 6.21 -3.55 4.38
N LEU A 112 5.88 -3.29 3.11
CA LEU A 112 5.86 -1.94 2.58
C LEU A 112 4.82 -1.07 3.30
N TRP A 113 3.60 -1.55 3.49
CA TRP A 113 2.56 -0.82 4.22
C TRP A 113 2.90 -0.65 5.71
N ARG A 114 3.67 -1.57 6.30
CA ARG A 114 4.16 -1.40 7.66
C ARG A 114 5.18 -0.25 7.78
N LYS A 115 6.05 -0.09 6.77
CA LYS A 115 7.08 0.97 6.72
C LYS A 115 6.51 2.30 6.19
N GLU A 116 5.57 2.26 5.26
CA GLU A 116 4.91 3.42 4.61
C GLU A 116 3.38 3.22 4.64
N ASN A 117 2.76 3.60 5.75
CA ASN A 117 1.33 3.38 6.02
C ASN A 117 0.38 4.00 4.97
N ASP A 118 0.79 5.11 4.36
CA ASP A 118 0.00 5.86 3.38
C ASP A 118 0.43 5.53 1.94
N PHE A 119 1.15 4.40 1.70
CA PHE A 119 1.59 4.04 0.37
C PHE A 119 0.42 3.88 -0.59
N ASN A 120 0.42 4.72 -1.62
CA ASN A 120 -0.48 4.63 -2.76
C ASN A 120 0.35 5.02 -4.01
N PRO A 121 0.43 4.17 -5.04
CA PRO A 121 1.16 4.45 -6.27
C PRO A 121 0.89 5.82 -6.88
N GLN A 122 -0.35 6.31 -6.80
CA GLN A 122 -0.74 7.63 -7.35
C GLN A 122 -0.03 8.80 -6.65
N LEU A 123 0.35 8.67 -5.37
CA LEU A 123 1.13 9.68 -4.65
C LEU A 123 2.58 9.80 -5.17
N TYR A 124 3.00 8.82 -5.96
CA TYR A 124 4.32 8.72 -6.59
C TYR A 124 4.26 8.89 -8.12
N GLY A 125 3.14 9.45 -8.63
CA GLY A 125 2.97 9.77 -10.05
C GLY A 125 2.45 8.63 -10.94
N ALA A 126 2.01 7.50 -10.37
CA ALA A 126 1.40 6.44 -11.16
C ALA A 126 -0.01 6.83 -11.64
N GLN A 127 -0.36 6.41 -12.85
CA GLN A 127 -1.71 6.64 -13.41
C GLN A 127 -2.79 5.83 -12.70
N SER A 128 -2.44 4.71 -12.08
CA SER A 128 -3.37 3.86 -11.35
C SER A 128 -2.88 3.55 -9.94
N GLY A 129 -3.82 3.27 -9.01
CA GLY A 129 -3.51 2.83 -7.65
C GLY A 129 -3.01 1.39 -7.55
N LYS A 130 -2.79 0.68 -8.67
CA LYS A 130 -2.37 -0.72 -8.68
C LYS A 130 -0.87 -0.86 -8.41
N PRO A 131 -0.44 -1.58 -7.34
CA PRO A 131 0.98 -1.69 -6.98
C PRO A 131 1.83 -2.44 -8.03
N ILE A 132 1.33 -3.54 -8.60
CA ILE A 132 2.09 -4.34 -9.57
C ILE A 132 2.55 -3.54 -10.79
N PRO A 133 1.66 -2.81 -11.51
CA PRO A 133 2.09 -1.94 -12.61
C PRO A 133 3.06 -0.85 -12.17
N PHE A 134 2.87 -0.28 -10.97
CA PHE A 134 3.76 0.73 -10.42
C PHE A 134 5.18 0.19 -10.26
N PHE A 135 5.38 -0.93 -9.55
CA PHE A 135 6.71 -1.50 -9.34
C PHE A 135 7.35 -2.02 -10.64
N LYS A 136 6.56 -2.52 -11.59
CA LYS A 136 7.06 -2.86 -12.95
C LYS A 136 7.58 -1.66 -13.73
N GLY A 137 6.95 -0.50 -13.53
CA GLY A 137 7.30 0.75 -14.23
C GLY A 137 8.47 1.52 -13.61
N LEU A 138 8.92 1.16 -12.40
CA LEU A 138 10.03 1.85 -11.75
C LEU A 138 11.36 1.56 -12.46
N THR A 139 12.00 2.64 -12.93
CA THR A 139 13.29 2.57 -13.61
C THR A 139 14.32 3.46 -12.93
N THR A 140 15.58 3.04 -12.97
CA THR A 140 16.73 3.86 -12.55
C THR A 140 17.77 3.78 -13.65
N ASN A 141 18.21 4.92 -14.16
CA ASN A 141 19.16 5.00 -15.31
C ASN A 141 18.69 4.20 -16.55
N GLY A 142 17.37 4.24 -16.81
CA GLY A 142 16.77 3.55 -17.95
C GLY A 142 16.60 2.03 -17.78
N LYS A 143 17.00 1.45 -16.64
CA LYS A 143 16.81 0.02 -16.33
C LYS A 143 15.71 -0.17 -15.31
N ALA A 144 14.88 -1.22 -15.49
CA ALA A 144 13.87 -1.60 -14.51
C ALA A 144 14.52 -1.93 -13.16
N VAL A 145 13.96 -1.43 -12.08
CA VAL A 145 14.48 -1.65 -10.71
C VAL A 145 14.07 -3.01 -10.17
N PHE A 146 12.86 -3.45 -10.50
CA PHE A 146 12.28 -4.70 -10.04
C PHE A 146 11.81 -5.57 -11.21
N VAL A 147 11.90 -6.88 -11.02
CA VAL A 147 11.28 -7.88 -11.88
C VAL A 147 10.08 -8.46 -11.13
N LEU A 148 8.91 -8.46 -11.76
CA LEU A 148 7.70 -9.08 -11.22
C LEU A 148 7.23 -10.15 -12.18
N GLU A 149 7.14 -11.39 -11.67
CA GLU A 149 6.70 -12.56 -12.40
C GLU A 149 5.61 -13.31 -11.64
N LYS A 150 4.73 -13.96 -12.39
CA LYS A 150 3.76 -14.91 -11.85
C LYS A 150 4.33 -16.30 -11.92
N ARG A 151 4.63 -16.91 -10.76
CA ARG A 151 5.16 -18.27 -10.62
C ARG A 151 4.18 -19.11 -9.84
N SER A 152 3.76 -20.26 -10.39
CA SER A 152 2.79 -21.16 -9.74
C SER A 152 1.54 -20.42 -9.25
N ASN A 153 0.99 -19.54 -10.07
CA ASN A 153 -0.17 -18.70 -9.79
C ASN A 153 0.02 -17.63 -8.69
N ILE A 154 1.25 -17.39 -8.24
CA ILE A 154 1.62 -16.43 -7.19
C ILE A 154 2.50 -15.34 -7.81
N ASP A 155 2.15 -14.09 -7.55
CA ASP A 155 2.99 -12.96 -7.95
C ASP A 155 4.23 -12.88 -7.05
N LYS A 156 5.41 -12.80 -7.65
CA LYS A 156 6.70 -12.64 -6.98
C LYS A 156 7.43 -11.40 -7.48
N ILE A 157 8.22 -10.80 -6.60
CA ILE A 157 9.06 -9.63 -6.87
C ILE A 157 10.52 -9.94 -6.57
N LYS A 158 11.42 -9.40 -7.38
CA LYS A 158 12.89 -9.51 -7.25
C LYS A 158 13.54 -8.20 -7.64
N ILE A 159 14.68 -7.87 -7.03
CA ILE A 159 15.52 -6.76 -7.49
C ILE A 159 16.19 -7.16 -8.82
N ASN A 160 16.08 -6.30 -9.81
CA ASN A 160 16.80 -6.46 -11.07
C ASN A 160 18.28 -6.05 -10.85
N LYS A 161 19.19 -6.92 -11.17
CA LYS A 161 20.64 -6.72 -11.02
C LYS A 161 21.24 -6.01 -12.23
#